data_03f7b129e05cef6f671273dbb275be40
#
_entry.id   03f7b129e05cef6f671273dbb275be40
#
_cell.length_a   1.000
_cell.length_b   1.000
_cell.length_c   1.000
_cell.angle_alpha   90.00
_cell.angle_beta   90.00
_cell.angle_gamma   90.00
#
_symmetry.space_group_name_H-M   'P 1'
#
loop_
_entity.id
_entity.type
_entity.pdbx_description
1 polymer ?
#
loop_
_entity_poly.entity_id
_entity_poly.type
_entity_poly.pdbx_seq_one_letter_code
_entity_poly.pdbx_strand_id
1 'polypeptide(L)'
;STGKVLVEGFYDDVVPFTDEERAAIHSIPHPDEQMKRELGVAKPDGAGALLLEMLSLPSLNINGLRSANVGVMAANVIPTQAVAALDLRLVLGNDWQRQTDKIKRHIQKQGWFVLDRDPTDEERLQYANIAKVRVYPGYNAQRTPLSHPLAKAVITAVQSSSEETIVIVPSLGGSLPLYLFEKYLQSTTVTVPIANHDNNQHAENENLRLQNLWNGIETFAAIMVMRF
;
A
#
# COMPACT_ATOMS: atom_id res chain seq x y z
N SER A 1 -8.43 -19.11 3.13
CA SER A 1 -7.68 -18.17 2.28
C SER A 1 -6.43 -17.74 3.01
N THR A 2 -5.31 -17.68 2.32
CA THR A 2 -4.03 -17.18 2.86
C THR A 2 -3.82 -15.70 2.54
N GLY A 3 -4.75 -15.06 1.82
CA GLY A 3 -4.60 -13.70 1.28
C GLY A 3 -3.58 -13.58 0.14
N LYS A 4 -2.96 -14.68 -0.27
CA LYS A 4 -1.93 -14.66 -1.31
C LYS A 4 -2.52 -14.39 -2.70
N VAL A 5 -1.96 -13.42 -3.43
CA VAL A 5 -2.31 -13.14 -4.83
C VAL A 5 -1.76 -14.25 -5.72
N LEU A 6 -2.63 -14.82 -6.57
CA LEU A 6 -2.30 -15.97 -7.43
C LEU A 6 -1.84 -15.57 -8.84
N VAL A 7 -1.59 -14.30 -9.09
CA VAL A 7 -0.97 -13.83 -10.32
C VAL A 7 0.46 -14.35 -10.38
N GLU A 8 0.81 -15.04 -11.46
CA GLU A 8 2.14 -15.63 -11.63
C GLU A 8 3.25 -14.56 -11.58
N GLY A 9 4.28 -14.82 -10.79
CA GLY A 9 5.40 -13.91 -10.59
C GLY A 9 5.08 -12.64 -9.80
N PHE A 10 3.91 -12.55 -9.16
CA PHE A 10 3.48 -11.33 -8.48
C PHE A 10 4.47 -10.85 -7.41
N TYR A 11 5.18 -11.77 -6.78
CA TYR A 11 6.12 -11.51 -5.68
C TYR A 11 7.59 -11.58 -6.08
N ASP A 12 7.92 -11.89 -7.35
CA ASP A 12 9.30 -12.21 -7.78
C ASP A 12 10.27 -11.03 -7.63
N ASP A 13 9.77 -9.80 -7.77
CA ASP A 13 10.58 -8.59 -7.77
C ASP A 13 10.68 -7.94 -6.36
N VAL A 14 10.10 -8.56 -5.33
CA VAL A 14 10.06 -7.98 -3.98
C VAL A 14 11.46 -7.97 -3.36
N VAL A 15 11.89 -6.79 -2.90
CA VAL A 15 13.08 -6.66 -2.05
C VAL A 15 12.65 -6.86 -0.60
N PRO A 16 13.03 -7.98 0.04
CA PRO A 16 12.62 -8.29 1.40
C PRO A 16 13.18 -7.28 2.42
N PHE A 17 12.63 -7.28 3.62
CA PHE A 17 13.24 -6.58 4.74
C PHE A 17 14.58 -7.21 5.12
N THR A 18 15.54 -6.38 5.51
CA THR A 18 16.81 -6.81 6.12
C THR A 18 16.57 -7.37 7.52
N ASP A 19 17.58 -8.01 8.11
CA ASP A 19 17.48 -8.50 9.49
C ASP A 19 17.32 -7.36 10.50
N GLU A 20 17.97 -6.20 10.25
CA GLU A 20 17.82 -4.98 11.04
C GLU A 20 16.37 -4.45 10.98
N GLU A 21 15.78 -4.40 9.79
CA GLU A 21 14.40 -3.97 9.59
C GLU A 21 13.38 -4.92 10.24
N ARG A 22 13.60 -6.24 10.14
CA ARG A 22 12.78 -7.24 10.83
C ARG A 22 12.91 -7.11 12.34
N ALA A 23 14.12 -6.95 12.86
CA ALA A 23 14.34 -6.75 14.29
C ALA A 23 13.61 -5.50 14.81
N ALA A 24 13.60 -4.41 14.03
CA ALA A 24 12.84 -3.21 14.37
C ALA A 24 11.34 -3.50 14.48
N ILE A 25 10.74 -4.20 13.51
CA ILE A 25 9.33 -4.61 13.56
C ILE A 25 9.01 -5.46 14.80
N HIS A 26 9.86 -6.45 15.09
CA HIS A 26 9.66 -7.36 16.24
C HIS A 26 9.87 -6.67 17.60
N SER A 27 10.55 -5.53 17.65
CA SER A 27 10.71 -4.75 18.88
C SER A 27 9.47 -3.93 19.25
N ILE A 28 8.53 -3.74 18.31
CA ILE A 28 7.30 -2.98 18.55
C ILE A 28 6.38 -3.78 19.47
N PRO A 29 5.87 -3.20 20.58
CA PRO A 29 4.87 -3.86 21.42
C PRO A 29 3.66 -4.25 20.55
N HIS A 30 3.27 -5.50 20.56
CA HIS A 30 2.36 -6.15 19.61
C HIS A 30 1.02 -5.43 19.40
N PRO A 31 0.85 -4.65 18.32
CA PRO A 31 -0.40 -3.95 18.05
C PRO A 31 -1.43 -4.86 17.38
N ASP A 32 -1.04 -6.05 16.87
CA ASP A 32 -1.88 -6.87 15.99
C ASP A 32 -3.21 -7.26 16.61
N GLU A 33 -3.23 -7.69 17.88
CA GLU A 33 -4.47 -8.05 18.56
C GLU A 33 -5.35 -6.83 18.89
N GLN A 34 -4.73 -5.69 19.17
CA GLN A 34 -5.45 -4.44 19.35
C GLN A 34 -6.03 -3.96 18.03
N MET A 35 -5.23 -3.93 16.95
CA MET A 35 -5.66 -3.53 15.62
C MET A 35 -6.79 -4.44 15.10
N LYS A 36 -6.72 -5.75 15.31
CA LYS A 36 -7.80 -6.68 14.96
C LYS A 36 -9.12 -6.32 15.64
N ARG A 37 -9.07 -5.95 16.92
CA ARG A 37 -10.26 -5.53 17.68
C ARG A 37 -10.80 -4.18 17.20
N GLU A 38 -9.93 -3.20 17.00
CA GLU A 38 -10.31 -1.86 16.54
C GLU A 38 -10.93 -1.89 15.14
N LEU A 39 -10.37 -2.72 14.25
CA LEU A 39 -10.85 -2.89 12.87
C LEU A 39 -12.03 -3.87 12.75
N GLY A 40 -12.39 -4.60 13.80
CA GLY A 40 -13.43 -5.62 13.76
C GLY A 40 -13.10 -6.80 12.84
N VAL A 41 -11.82 -7.15 12.68
CA VAL A 41 -11.34 -8.20 11.77
C VAL A 41 -11.15 -9.50 12.53
N ALA A 42 -11.94 -10.52 12.19
CA ALA A 42 -11.85 -11.83 12.82
C ALA A 42 -10.56 -12.58 12.45
N LYS A 43 -10.10 -12.44 11.20
CA LYS A 43 -8.93 -13.13 10.68
C LYS A 43 -8.17 -12.23 9.71
N PRO A 44 -6.94 -11.81 10.05
CA PRO A 44 -6.08 -11.09 9.12
C PRO A 44 -5.51 -12.05 8.06
N ASP A 45 -5.08 -11.49 6.94
CA ASP A 45 -4.24 -12.19 5.98
C ASP A 45 -2.83 -12.44 6.55
N GLY A 46 -2.03 -13.27 5.85
CA GLY A 46 -0.63 -13.47 6.21
C GLY A 46 -0.34 -14.74 7.03
N ALA A 47 -1.34 -15.59 7.30
CA ALA A 47 -1.15 -16.91 7.92
C ALA A 47 -0.36 -16.89 9.25
N GLY A 48 -0.49 -15.83 10.04
CA GLY A 48 0.17 -15.67 11.34
C GLY A 48 1.45 -14.83 11.34
N ALA A 49 1.84 -14.26 10.18
CA ALA A 49 2.86 -13.21 10.15
C ALA A 49 2.35 -11.93 10.82
N LEU A 50 3.26 -11.12 11.35
CA LEU A 50 2.91 -9.80 11.90
C LEU A 50 2.32 -8.91 10.80
N LEU A 51 1.29 -8.11 11.13
CA LEU A 51 0.65 -7.20 10.16
C LEU A 51 1.67 -6.24 9.54
N LEU A 52 2.63 -5.73 10.32
CA LEU A 52 3.70 -4.87 9.84
C LEU A 52 4.67 -5.58 8.87
N GLU A 53 4.90 -6.88 9.02
CA GLU A 53 5.68 -7.67 8.05
C GLU A 53 4.95 -7.80 6.72
N MET A 54 3.62 -7.88 6.75
CA MET A 54 2.81 -7.94 5.53
C MET A 54 2.93 -6.68 4.67
N LEU A 55 3.31 -5.54 5.25
CA LEU A 55 3.62 -4.31 4.49
C LEU A 55 4.85 -4.44 3.59
N SER A 56 5.66 -5.49 3.73
CA SER A 56 6.76 -5.81 2.82
C SER A 56 6.32 -6.51 1.54
N LEU A 57 5.05 -6.89 1.45
CA LEU A 57 4.49 -7.62 0.31
C LEU A 57 3.52 -6.75 -0.49
N PRO A 58 3.54 -6.86 -1.83
CA PRO A 58 2.57 -6.16 -2.65
C PRO A 58 1.18 -6.78 -2.47
N SER A 59 0.14 -5.97 -2.60
CA SER A 59 -1.23 -6.44 -2.58
C SER A 59 -2.00 -6.04 -3.84
N LEU A 60 -3.04 -6.81 -4.14
CA LEU A 60 -4.00 -6.56 -5.21
C LEU A 60 -5.39 -6.61 -4.60
N ASN A 61 -5.99 -5.46 -4.44
CA ASN A 61 -7.28 -5.31 -3.77
C ASN A 61 -8.39 -5.05 -4.79
N ILE A 62 -9.58 -5.59 -4.54
CA ILE A 62 -10.76 -5.27 -5.31
C ILE A 62 -11.50 -4.15 -4.58
N ASN A 63 -11.33 -2.92 -5.04
CA ASN A 63 -11.94 -1.74 -4.41
C ASN A 63 -13.41 -1.57 -4.77
N GLY A 64 -13.88 -2.24 -5.81
CA GLY A 64 -15.28 -2.19 -6.20
C GLY A 64 -15.62 -3.19 -7.28
N LEU A 65 -16.85 -3.68 -7.21
CA LEU A 65 -17.47 -4.53 -8.23
C LEU A 65 -18.83 -3.95 -8.59
N ARG A 66 -19.10 -3.82 -9.86
CA ARG A 66 -20.41 -3.35 -10.36
C ARG A 66 -20.82 -4.13 -11.60
N SER A 67 -22.10 -4.51 -11.65
CA SER A 67 -22.77 -5.03 -12.83
C SER A 67 -24.17 -4.40 -12.94
N ALA A 68 -25.24 -5.14 -12.76
CA ALA A 68 -26.60 -4.59 -12.70
C ALA A 68 -26.85 -3.80 -11.40
N ASN A 69 -28.05 -3.19 -11.30
CA ASN A 69 -28.51 -2.57 -10.07
C ASN A 69 -29.02 -3.62 -9.08
N VAL A 70 -28.96 -3.29 -7.79
CA VAL A 70 -29.43 -4.13 -6.68
C VAL A 70 -30.46 -3.39 -5.81
N GLY A 71 -31.15 -4.11 -4.94
CA GLY A 71 -32.16 -3.54 -4.04
C GLY A 71 -33.37 -3.01 -4.82
N VAL A 72 -33.88 -1.86 -4.42
CA VAL A 72 -35.09 -1.25 -5.03
C VAL A 72 -34.95 -0.88 -6.51
N MET A 73 -33.69 -0.76 -6.97
CA MET A 73 -33.39 -0.47 -8.38
C MET A 73 -33.13 -1.72 -9.22
N ALA A 74 -33.27 -2.91 -8.63
CA ALA A 74 -33.14 -4.16 -9.36
C ALA A 74 -34.21 -4.28 -10.44
N ALA A 75 -33.82 -4.71 -11.64
CA ALA A 75 -34.73 -4.91 -12.77
C ALA A 75 -34.42 -6.25 -13.46
N ASN A 76 -35.39 -6.81 -14.12
CA ASN A 76 -35.25 -8.05 -14.89
C ASN A 76 -34.58 -7.77 -16.25
N VAL A 77 -33.29 -7.43 -16.19
CA VAL A 77 -32.43 -7.15 -17.34
C VAL A 77 -31.13 -7.95 -17.25
N ILE A 78 -30.59 -8.34 -18.41
CA ILE A 78 -29.27 -8.95 -18.49
C ILE A 78 -28.25 -7.81 -18.63
N PRO A 79 -27.31 -7.62 -17.67
CA PRO A 79 -26.31 -6.58 -17.76
C PRO A 79 -25.35 -6.86 -18.92
N THR A 80 -25.00 -5.82 -19.65
CA THR A 80 -24.08 -5.92 -20.80
C THR A 80 -22.61 -5.89 -20.39
N GLN A 81 -22.32 -5.52 -19.16
CA GLN A 81 -20.94 -5.46 -18.63
C GLN A 81 -20.92 -5.67 -17.12
N ALA A 82 -19.77 -6.14 -16.65
CA ALA A 82 -19.36 -6.09 -15.24
C ALA A 82 -18.03 -5.35 -15.14
N VAL A 83 -17.85 -4.57 -14.09
CA VAL A 83 -16.64 -3.76 -13.87
C VAL A 83 -16.06 -4.10 -12.52
N ALA A 84 -14.76 -4.39 -12.48
CA ALA A 84 -13.97 -4.47 -11.26
C ALA A 84 -12.96 -3.30 -11.23
N ALA A 85 -12.92 -2.58 -10.12
CA ALA A 85 -11.87 -1.62 -9.83
C ALA A 85 -10.82 -2.29 -8.96
N LEU A 86 -9.58 -2.32 -9.45
CA LEU A 86 -8.45 -2.96 -8.77
C LEU A 86 -7.49 -1.88 -8.27
N ASP A 87 -7.02 -2.04 -7.03
CA ASP A 87 -5.95 -1.24 -6.44
C ASP A 87 -4.72 -2.10 -6.23
N LEU A 88 -3.61 -1.66 -6.80
CA LEU A 88 -2.34 -2.35 -6.76
C LEU A 88 -1.39 -1.62 -5.81
N ARG A 89 -1.11 -2.21 -4.64
CA ARG A 89 -0.14 -1.68 -3.68
C ARG A 89 1.22 -2.30 -3.94
N LEU A 90 2.21 -1.45 -4.15
CA LEU A 90 3.57 -1.86 -4.51
C LEU A 90 4.51 -1.72 -3.32
N VAL A 91 5.57 -2.52 -3.35
CA VAL A 91 6.67 -2.48 -2.40
C VAL A 91 7.99 -2.31 -3.13
N LEU A 92 9.08 -2.07 -2.40
CA LEU A 92 10.41 -1.89 -2.99
C LEU A 92 10.76 -3.08 -3.91
N GLY A 93 11.25 -2.77 -5.11
CA GLY A 93 11.60 -3.74 -6.17
C GLY A 93 10.49 -3.93 -7.21
N ASN A 94 9.24 -3.64 -6.86
CA ASN A 94 8.16 -3.70 -7.84
C ASN A 94 8.23 -2.51 -8.81
N ASP A 95 7.99 -2.80 -10.08
CA ASP A 95 7.70 -1.80 -11.10
C ASP A 95 6.22 -1.83 -11.46
N TRP A 96 5.54 -0.68 -11.42
CA TRP A 96 4.09 -0.61 -11.60
C TRP A 96 3.61 -1.08 -12.98
N GLN A 97 4.39 -0.81 -14.04
CA GLN A 97 4.05 -1.25 -15.40
C GLN A 97 4.17 -2.76 -15.50
N ARG A 98 5.30 -3.32 -15.04
CA ARG A 98 5.56 -4.76 -15.02
C ARG A 98 4.53 -5.54 -14.22
N GLN A 99 4.12 -5.01 -13.05
CA GLN A 99 3.07 -5.63 -12.25
C GLN A 99 1.70 -5.59 -12.94
N THR A 100 1.37 -4.47 -13.59
CA THR A 100 0.16 -4.36 -14.40
C THR A 100 0.15 -5.37 -15.55
N ASP A 101 1.28 -5.56 -16.22
CA ASP A 101 1.41 -6.53 -17.31
C ASP A 101 1.30 -7.99 -16.82
N LYS A 102 1.77 -8.29 -15.60
CA LYS A 102 1.53 -9.60 -14.95
C LYS A 102 0.04 -9.86 -14.77
N ILE A 103 -0.72 -8.86 -14.31
CA ILE A 103 -2.18 -8.96 -14.15
C ILE A 103 -2.87 -9.17 -15.51
N LYS A 104 -2.53 -8.39 -16.53
CA LYS A 104 -3.08 -8.58 -17.89
C LYS A 104 -2.83 -9.98 -18.41
N ARG A 105 -1.59 -10.49 -18.29
CA ARG A 105 -1.25 -11.86 -18.67
C ARG A 105 -2.02 -12.91 -17.89
N HIS A 106 -2.26 -12.67 -16.60
CA HIS A 106 -3.08 -13.57 -15.78
C HIS A 106 -4.50 -13.65 -16.32
N ILE A 107 -5.13 -12.50 -16.64
CA ILE A 107 -6.47 -12.45 -17.23
C ILE A 107 -6.50 -13.21 -18.58
N GLN A 108 -5.50 -13.01 -19.44
CA GLN A 108 -5.37 -13.74 -20.70
C GLN A 108 -5.24 -15.26 -20.49
N LYS A 109 -4.44 -15.71 -19.53
CA LYS A 109 -4.29 -17.14 -19.17
C LYS A 109 -5.59 -17.77 -18.66
N GLN A 110 -6.54 -16.95 -18.13
CA GLN A 110 -7.89 -17.40 -17.76
C GLN A 110 -8.83 -17.49 -18.95
N GLY A 111 -8.35 -17.30 -20.18
CA GLY A 111 -9.14 -17.46 -21.42
C GLY A 111 -9.88 -16.18 -21.85
N TRP A 112 -9.45 -15.01 -21.37
CA TRP A 112 -10.04 -13.74 -21.79
C TRP A 112 -9.24 -13.10 -22.91
N PHE A 113 -9.94 -12.55 -23.91
CA PHE A 113 -9.36 -11.64 -24.88
C PHE A 113 -9.24 -10.25 -24.27
N VAL A 114 -8.00 -9.81 -24.02
CA VAL A 114 -7.71 -8.57 -23.28
C VAL A 114 -7.45 -7.41 -24.23
N LEU A 115 -8.17 -6.32 -24.04
CA LEU A 115 -8.09 -5.07 -24.82
C LEU A 115 -7.88 -3.88 -23.88
N ASP A 116 -7.36 -2.78 -24.41
CA ASP A 116 -7.29 -1.46 -23.75
C ASP A 116 -8.36 -0.48 -24.27
N ARG A 117 -9.09 -0.86 -25.31
CA ARG A 117 -10.18 -0.15 -25.97
C ARG A 117 -11.48 -0.94 -25.94
N ASP A 118 -12.55 -0.34 -26.43
CA ASP A 118 -13.80 -1.08 -26.64
C ASP A 118 -13.65 -2.10 -27.77
N PRO A 119 -14.20 -3.31 -27.62
CA PRO A 119 -14.18 -4.32 -28.66
C PRO A 119 -15.04 -3.91 -29.86
N THR A 120 -14.62 -4.34 -31.05
CA THR A 120 -15.44 -4.22 -32.25
C THR A 120 -16.57 -5.27 -32.26
N ASP A 121 -17.52 -5.13 -33.19
CA ASP A 121 -18.61 -6.11 -33.35
C ASP A 121 -18.05 -7.48 -33.81
N GLU A 122 -17.04 -7.49 -34.68
CA GLU A 122 -16.36 -8.72 -35.12
C GLU A 122 -15.66 -9.40 -33.95
N GLU A 123 -14.96 -8.65 -33.10
CA GLU A 123 -14.32 -9.20 -31.89
C GLU A 123 -15.35 -9.78 -30.92
N ARG A 124 -16.50 -9.14 -30.76
CA ARG A 124 -17.62 -9.66 -29.93
C ARG A 124 -18.19 -10.97 -30.48
N LEU A 125 -18.23 -11.13 -31.78
CA LEU A 125 -18.69 -12.36 -32.42
C LEU A 125 -17.62 -13.47 -32.34
N GLN A 126 -16.33 -13.10 -32.29
CA GLN A 126 -15.23 -14.03 -32.31
C GLN A 126 -14.86 -14.55 -30.90
N TYR A 127 -14.88 -13.70 -29.89
CA TYR A 127 -14.39 -14.01 -28.55
C TYR A 127 -15.55 -14.06 -27.53
N ALA A 128 -15.75 -15.21 -26.90
CA ALA A 128 -16.79 -15.40 -25.90
C ALA A 128 -16.53 -14.60 -24.60
N ASN A 129 -15.25 -14.45 -24.24
CA ASN A 129 -14.82 -13.74 -23.03
C ASN A 129 -13.92 -12.56 -23.42
N ILE A 130 -14.36 -11.35 -23.18
CA ILE A 130 -13.62 -10.13 -23.50
C ILE A 130 -13.43 -9.30 -22.22
N ALA A 131 -12.20 -8.86 -21.97
CA ALA A 131 -11.86 -7.97 -20.88
C ALA A 131 -11.22 -6.69 -21.42
N LYS A 132 -11.87 -5.54 -21.20
CA LYS A 132 -11.25 -4.24 -21.42
C LYS A 132 -10.52 -3.81 -20.13
N VAL A 133 -9.21 -3.70 -20.20
CA VAL A 133 -8.38 -3.32 -19.06
C VAL A 133 -7.87 -1.88 -19.24
N ARG A 134 -8.38 -0.98 -18.42
CA ARG A 134 -7.85 0.39 -18.32
C ARG A 134 -6.80 0.45 -17.22
N VAL A 135 -5.66 1.03 -17.52
CA VAL A 135 -4.57 1.23 -16.56
C VAL A 135 -4.42 2.72 -16.32
N TYR A 136 -4.47 3.11 -15.06
CA TYR A 136 -4.11 4.46 -14.66
C TYR A 136 -2.64 4.46 -14.24
N PRO A 137 -1.85 5.46 -14.67
CA PRO A 137 -0.44 5.55 -14.30
C PRO A 137 -0.27 5.54 -12.79
N GLY A 138 0.67 4.72 -12.33
CA GLY A 138 1.09 4.64 -10.96
C GLY A 138 2.53 5.11 -10.77
N TYR A 139 3.09 4.82 -9.63
CA TYR A 139 4.50 5.05 -9.30
C TYR A 139 5.04 3.92 -8.43
N ASN A 140 6.35 3.76 -8.46
CA ASN A 140 7.03 2.72 -7.72
C ASN A 140 7.16 3.09 -6.24
N ALA A 141 7.22 2.07 -5.39
CA ALA A 141 7.43 2.26 -3.97
C ALA A 141 8.89 2.65 -3.67
N GLN A 142 9.08 3.38 -2.58
CA GLN A 142 10.36 3.75 -2.04
C GLN A 142 10.51 3.26 -0.60
N ARG A 143 11.73 2.91 -0.21
CA ARG A 143 12.08 2.58 1.17
C ARG A 143 13.52 2.97 1.42
N THR A 144 13.75 3.81 2.43
CA THR A 144 15.09 4.15 2.88
C THR A 144 15.56 3.11 3.88
N PRO A 145 16.71 2.45 3.65
CA PRO A 145 17.26 1.48 4.60
C PRO A 145 17.53 2.11 5.97
N LEU A 146 17.27 1.39 7.06
CA LEU A 146 17.55 1.86 8.42
C LEU A 146 19.06 2.15 8.64
N SER A 147 19.92 1.42 7.92
CA SER A 147 21.38 1.62 7.94
C SER A 147 21.82 2.93 7.28
N HIS A 148 20.94 3.61 6.51
CA HIS A 148 21.30 4.85 5.81
C HIS A 148 21.65 5.97 6.81
N PRO A 149 22.74 6.75 6.58
CA PRO A 149 23.20 7.79 7.52
C PRO A 149 22.09 8.79 7.88
N LEU A 150 21.31 9.25 6.90
CA LEU A 150 20.15 10.14 7.14
C LEU A 150 19.12 9.49 8.06
N ALA A 151 18.75 8.23 7.82
CA ALA A 151 17.79 7.52 8.67
C ALA A 151 18.27 7.46 10.12
N LYS A 152 19.54 7.11 10.34
CA LYS A 152 20.15 7.08 11.68
C LYS A 152 20.16 8.45 12.34
N ALA A 153 20.50 9.51 11.60
CA ALA A 153 20.49 10.87 12.13
C ALA A 153 19.07 11.31 12.53
N VAL A 154 18.08 11.05 11.69
CA VAL A 154 16.66 11.34 11.99
C VAL A 154 16.19 10.55 13.20
N ILE A 155 16.46 9.24 13.29
CA ILE A 155 16.12 8.40 14.44
C ILE A 155 16.72 8.99 15.73
N THR A 156 17.99 9.40 15.71
CA THR A 156 18.65 10.01 16.86
C THR A 156 18.00 11.34 17.24
N ALA A 157 17.69 12.19 16.26
CA ALA A 157 17.05 13.47 16.50
C ALA A 157 15.66 13.31 17.09
N VAL A 158 14.83 12.42 16.54
CA VAL A 158 13.48 12.13 17.03
C VAL A 158 13.55 11.54 18.45
N GLN A 159 14.46 10.60 18.71
CA GLN A 159 14.63 10.04 20.06
C GLN A 159 15.04 11.11 21.08
N SER A 160 15.81 12.11 20.68
CA SER A 160 16.23 13.19 21.58
C SER A 160 15.08 14.14 21.98
N SER A 161 13.98 14.14 21.23
CA SER A 161 12.77 14.93 21.51
C SER A 161 11.70 14.15 22.30
N SER A 162 11.99 12.90 22.69
CA SER A 162 11.03 12.04 23.40
C SER A 162 11.68 11.34 24.58
N GLU A 163 10.99 11.33 25.72
CA GLU A 163 11.40 10.53 26.89
C GLU A 163 11.09 9.03 26.69
N GLU A 164 10.10 8.73 25.85
CA GLU A 164 9.72 7.36 25.51
C GLU A 164 10.54 6.82 24.33
N THR A 165 10.74 5.49 24.31
CA THR A 165 11.37 4.83 23.16
C THR A 165 10.48 5.00 21.93
N ILE A 166 11.05 5.58 20.87
CA ILE A 166 10.33 5.78 19.61
C ILE A 166 10.11 4.47 18.87
N VAL A 167 9.01 4.40 18.13
CA VAL A 167 8.69 3.26 17.27
C VAL A 167 9.31 3.47 15.89
N ILE A 168 10.10 2.50 15.43
CA ILE A 168 10.75 2.53 14.12
C ILE A 168 10.06 1.53 13.21
N VAL A 169 9.44 2.02 12.14
CA VAL A 169 8.74 1.20 11.15
C VAL A 169 9.47 1.33 9.81
N PRO A 170 10.03 0.25 9.26
CA PRO A 170 10.80 0.31 8.02
C PRO A 170 9.98 0.73 6.79
N SER A 171 8.69 0.47 6.80
CA SER A 171 7.77 0.82 5.70
C SER A 171 6.37 1.10 6.24
N LEU A 172 5.68 2.03 5.61
CA LEU A 172 4.28 2.35 5.88
C LEU A 172 3.41 1.98 4.67
N GLY A 173 2.15 1.62 4.93
CA GLY A 173 1.19 1.27 3.88
C GLY A 173 0.60 2.46 3.12
N GLY A 174 1.03 3.68 3.41
CA GLY A 174 0.60 4.90 2.73
C GLY A 174 1.21 5.05 1.33
N SER A 175 0.51 5.73 0.43
CA SER A 175 0.99 6.03 -0.92
C SER A 175 1.23 7.52 -1.07
N LEU A 176 2.51 7.90 -1.17
CA LEU A 176 2.96 9.25 -1.45
C LEU A 176 3.90 9.23 -2.66
N PRO A 177 3.93 10.27 -3.49
CA PRO A 177 4.78 10.31 -4.68
C PRO A 177 6.25 10.60 -4.34
N LEU A 178 6.79 9.93 -3.32
CA LEU A 178 8.16 10.15 -2.81
C LEU A 178 9.23 9.81 -3.86
N TYR A 179 8.92 8.91 -4.79
CA TYR A 179 9.81 8.57 -5.91
C TYR A 179 10.22 9.80 -6.74
N LEU A 180 9.44 10.88 -6.73
CA LEU A 180 9.80 12.13 -7.42
C LEU A 180 11.04 12.78 -6.82
N PHE A 181 11.16 12.76 -5.49
CA PHE A 181 12.31 13.31 -4.77
C PHE A 181 13.56 12.49 -5.08
N GLU A 182 13.46 11.18 -5.07
CA GLU A 182 14.58 10.30 -5.44
C GLU A 182 14.98 10.48 -6.91
N LYS A 183 14.00 10.41 -7.82
CA LYS A 183 14.23 10.44 -9.26
C LYS A 183 14.79 11.78 -9.78
N TYR A 184 14.26 12.89 -9.31
CA TYR A 184 14.59 14.22 -9.85
C TYR A 184 15.56 15.01 -8.98
N LEU A 185 15.55 14.79 -7.68
CA LEU A 185 16.43 15.51 -6.74
C LEU A 185 17.53 14.63 -6.18
N GLN A 186 17.53 13.32 -6.46
CA GLN A 186 18.45 12.33 -5.88
C GLN A 186 18.46 12.40 -4.34
N SER A 187 17.32 12.76 -3.76
CA SER A 187 17.16 12.97 -2.32
C SER A 187 16.57 11.74 -1.67
N THR A 188 17.19 11.32 -0.58
CA THR A 188 16.64 10.31 0.33
C THR A 188 15.52 10.92 1.16
N THR A 189 14.45 10.19 1.39
CA THR A 189 13.29 10.63 2.20
C THR A 189 13.10 9.74 3.41
N VAL A 190 12.74 10.36 4.54
CA VAL A 190 12.34 9.69 5.78
C VAL A 190 11.02 10.30 6.22
N THR A 191 10.05 9.47 6.53
CA THR A 191 8.73 9.93 7.01
C THR A 191 8.72 9.94 8.53
N VAL A 192 8.36 11.08 9.12
CA VAL A 192 8.19 11.25 10.56
C VAL A 192 6.75 11.65 10.84
N PRO A 193 5.85 10.70 11.16
CA PRO A 193 4.45 10.98 11.44
C PRO A 193 4.30 11.70 12.79
N ILE A 194 3.36 12.65 12.85
CA ILE A 194 3.00 13.35 14.08
C ILE A 194 1.53 13.16 14.46
N ALA A 195 0.69 12.74 13.52
CA ALA A 195 -0.73 12.54 13.76
C ALA A 195 -1.00 11.27 14.58
N ASN A 196 -2.08 11.29 15.35
CA ASN A 196 -2.59 10.11 16.03
C ASN A 196 -3.12 9.08 15.03
N HIS A 197 -3.01 7.79 15.37
CA HIS A 197 -3.43 6.68 14.49
C HIS A 197 -4.95 6.65 14.23
N ASP A 198 -5.73 7.19 15.14
CA ASP A 198 -7.20 7.26 15.13
C ASP A 198 -7.74 8.63 14.68
N ASN A 199 -6.99 9.31 13.82
CA ASN A 199 -7.30 10.67 13.36
C ASN A 199 -8.42 10.75 12.31
N ASN A 200 -9.05 9.65 11.92
CA ASN A 200 -10.07 9.57 10.86
C ASN A 200 -9.60 10.14 9.52
N GLN A 201 -8.32 9.96 9.17
CA GLN A 201 -7.76 10.47 7.92
C GLN A 201 -8.62 10.09 6.70
N HIS A 202 -8.93 11.07 5.86
CA HIS A 202 -9.81 10.95 4.67
C HIS A 202 -11.28 10.65 4.98
N ALA A 203 -11.72 10.83 6.23
CA ALA A 203 -13.10 10.63 6.64
C ALA A 203 -13.68 11.85 7.37
N GLU A 204 -14.98 11.80 7.69
CA GLU A 204 -15.61 12.84 8.51
C GLU A 204 -14.96 12.89 9.90
N ASN A 205 -14.87 14.09 10.47
CA ASN A 205 -14.23 14.36 11.76
C ASN A 205 -12.74 14.03 11.82
N GLU A 206 -12.02 14.20 10.73
CA GLU A 206 -10.56 14.14 10.73
C GLU A 206 -10.00 15.09 11.81
N ASN A 207 -9.10 14.58 12.64
CA ASN A 207 -8.67 15.28 13.84
C ASN A 207 -7.19 15.07 14.15
N LEU A 208 -6.63 15.96 14.97
CA LEU A 208 -5.29 15.85 15.50
C LEU A 208 -5.34 16.16 17.01
N ARG A 209 -4.76 15.27 17.82
CA ARG A 209 -4.59 15.55 19.25
C ARG A 209 -3.61 16.73 19.42
N LEU A 210 -4.00 17.71 20.25
CA LEU A 210 -3.15 18.89 20.49
C LEU A 210 -1.78 18.49 21.05
N GLN A 211 -1.70 17.47 21.89
CA GLN A 211 -0.41 16.98 22.39
C GLN A 211 0.47 16.44 21.26
N ASN A 212 -0.10 15.75 20.28
CA ASN A 212 0.66 15.30 19.10
C ASN A 212 1.20 16.48 18.28
N LEU A 213 0.45 17.58 18.19
CA LEU A 213 0.92 18.80 17.55
C LEU A 213 2.12 19.39 18.29
N TRP A 214 2.06 19.51 19.61
CA TRP A 214 3.16 20.03 20.43
C TRP A 214 4.40 19.14 20.33
N ASN A 215 4.25 17.85 20.51
CA ASN A 215 5.33 16.88 20.36
C ASN A 215 5.93 16.92 18.95
N GLY A 216 5.09 17.10 17.93
CA GLY A 216 5.53 17.24 16.53
C GLY A 216 6.40 18.48 16.31
N ILE A 217 6.04 19.61 16.91
CA ILE A 217 6.86 20.84 16.83
C ILE A 217 8.24 20.61 17.44
N GLU A 218 8.31 19.99 18.63
CA GLU A 218 9.58 19.65 19.29
C GLU A 218 10.42 18.67 18.44
N THR A 219 9.78 17.64 17.91
CA THR A 219 10.41 16.65 17.02
C THR A 219 11.00 17.31 15.79
N PHE A 220 10.25 18.18 15.10
CA PHE A 220 10.76 18.85 13.91
C PHE A 220 11.84 19.89 14.26
N ALA A 221 11.75 20.54 15.41
CA ALA A 221 12.84 21.40 15.89
C ALA A 221 14.14 20.60 16.08
N ALA A 222 14.06 19.42 16.70
CA ALA A 222 15.24 18.52 16.85
C ALA A 222 15.80 18.10 15.49
N ILE A 223 14.94 17.76 14.51
CA ILE A 223 15.37 17.41 13.15
C ILE A 223 16.05 18.59 12.46
N MET A 224 15.54 19.82 12.60
CA MET A 224 16.12 21.01 11.96
C MET A 224 17.52 21.36 12.46
N VAL A 225 17.88 20.96 13.68
CA VAL A 225 19.21 21.22 14.25
C VAL A 225 20.12 19.98 14.22
N MET A 226 19.65 18.84 13.72
CA MET A 226 20.47 17.62 13.62
C MET A 226 21.66 17.85 12.71
N ARG A 227 22.76 17.11 12.99
CA ARG A 227 23.95 17.04 12.15
C ARG A 227 24.11 15.63 11.60
N PHE A 228 24.41 15.50 10.32
CA PHE A 228 24.64 14.22 9.65
C PHE A 228 25.68 14.33 8.53
#